data_5c26d249a8b6a7283c8d20ee3b3951b2
#
_entry.id   5c26d249a8b6a7283c8d20ee3b3951b2
#
_cell.length_a   1.000
_cell.length_b   1.000
_cell.length_c   1.000
_cell.angle_alpha   90.00
_cell.angle_beta   90.00
_cell.angle_gamma   90.00
#
_symmetry.space_group_name_H-M   'P 1'
#
loop_
_entity.id
_entity.type
_entity.pdbx_description
1 polymer ?
#
loop_
_entity_poly.entity_id
_entity_poly.type
_entity_poly.pdbx_seq_one_letter_code
_entity_poly.pdbx_strand_id
1 'polypeptide(L)'
;YLVGMVLGNGEIQYGTKETIITIDIPHKNLYTDDMKDVQVYVKASLVDIRSIIEPLVGREMTITQSSHSTKLSFQKDNNEYVVRELLRFINAGRHHSTMRMNPELFNITTDEKKALLRGIADSTGYIRRSNLAFGQEGMHRVYIEIPGNWFMVIDIANMLKDVDVPVQTIDFGHPN
;
A
#
# COMPACT_ATOMS: atom_id res chain seq x y z
N TYR A 1 7.84 -4.90 2.38
CA TYR A 1 6.40 -4.88 2.48
C TYR A 1 5.87 -3.64 3.21
N LEU A 2 6.28 -3.38 4.47
CA LEU A 2 5.82 -2.23 5.28
C LEU A 2 6.09 -0.88 4.59
N VAL A 3 7.27 -0.69 3.99
CA VAL A 3 7.60 0.50 3.20
C VAL A 3 6.57 0.71 2.08
N GLY A 4 6.17 -0.35 1.39
CA GLY A 4 5.15 -0.29 0.35
C GLY A 4 3.79 0.15 0.86
N MET A 5 3.35 -0.36 2.00
CA MET A 5 2.08 0.07 2.61
C MET A 5 2.09 1.55 3.00
N VAL A 6 3.20 2.04 3.57
CA VAL A 6 3.34 3.44 3.95
C VAL A 6 3.38 4.35 2.71
N LEU A 7 4.11 3.96 1.66
CA LEU A 7 4.14 4.70 0.39
C LEU A 7 2.76 4.75 -0.28
N GLY A 8 2.01 3.66 -0.20
CA GLY A 8 0.68 3.56 -0.81
C GLY A 8 -0.34 4.45 -0.13
N ASN A 9 -0.54 4.30 1.16
CA ASN A 9 -1.57 5.03 1.90
C ASN A 9 -1.20 5.28 3.36
N GLY A 10 0.02 5.75 3.60
CA GLY A 10 0.54 6.00 4.93
C GLY A 10 0.83 7.47 5.23
N GLU A 11 1.07 7.72 6.50
CA GLU A 11 1.52 8.98 7.05
C GLU A 11 2.61 8.73 8.11
N ILE A 12 3.63 9.57 8.13
CA ILE A 12 4.72 9.55 9.10
C ILE A 12 4.74 10.88 9.86
N GLN A 13 4.39 10.84 11.13
CA GLN A 13 4.48 11.99 12.03
C GLN A 13 5.76 11.89 12.85
N TYR A 14 6.80 12.59 12.38
CA TYR A 14 8.12 12.57 12.98
C TYR A 14 8.20 13.57 14.14
N GLY A 15 8.34 13.04 15.35
CA GLY A 15 8.53 13.85 16.57
C GLY A 15 10.01 13.95 16.98
N THR A 16 10.28 14.59 18.12
CA THR A 16 11.64 14.78 18.63
C THR A 16 12.32 13.51 19.12
N LYS A 17 11.58 12.56 19.67
CA LYS A 17 12.08 11.29 20.19
C LYS A 17 11.44 10.09 19.50
N GLU A 18 10.18 10.21 19.16
CA GLU A 18 9.34 9.14 18.65
C GLU A 18 8.67 9.52 17.34
N THR A 19 8.42 8.54 16.52
CA THR A 19 7.71 8.67 15.24
C THR A 19 6.45 7.84 15.31
N ILE A 20 5.33 8.44 14.89
CA ILE A 20 4.05 7.75 14.71
C ILE A 20 3.90 7.46 13.21
N ILE A 21 3.68 6.20 12.89
CA ILE A 21 3.38 5.73 11.55
C ILE A 21 1.92 5.28 11.52
N THR A 22 1.16 5.78 10.56
CA THR A 22 -0.23 5.42 10.35
C THR A 22 -0.43 4.94 8.92
N ILE A 23 -1.18 3.84 8.74
CA ILE A 23 -1.52 3.28 7.43
C ILE A 23 -3.04 3.12 7.40
N ASP A 24 -3.70 3.69 6.41
CA ASP A 24 -5.12 3.51 6.19
C ASP A 24 -5.36 2.47 5.10
N ILE A 25 -6.17 1.45 5.40
CA ILE A 25 -6.48 0.33 4.51
C ILE A 25 -7.96 0.38 4.16
N PRO A 26 -8.34 0.87 2.98
CA PRO A 26 -9.73 0.85 2.53
C PRO A 26 -10.24 -0.59 2.40
N HIS A 27 -11.40 -0.88 2.97
CA HIS A 27 -11.95 -2.25 2.93
C HIS A 27 -12.21 -2.74 1.50
N LYS A 28 -12.51 -1.82 0.56
CA LYS A 28 -12.67 -2.16 -0.87
C LYS A 28 -11.46 -2.85 -1.49
N ASN A 29 -10.27 -2.72 -0.87
CA ASN A 29 -9.03 -3.33 -1.33
C ASN A 29 -8.86 -4.78 -0.87
N LEU A 30 -9.69 -5.23 0.06
CA LEU A 30 -9.56 -6.52 0.75
C LEU A 30 -10.53 -7.59 0.28
N TYR A 31 -11.34 -7.29 -0.72
CA TYR A 31 -12.29 -8.23 -1.32
C TYR A 31 -12.50 -7.96 -2.81
N THR A 32 -13.12 -8.89 -3.52
CA THR A 32 -13.51 -8.74 -4.92
C THR A 32 -15.04 -8.61 -5.06
N ASP A 33 -15.52 -8.02 -6.16
CA ASP A 33 -16.95 -7.71 -6.40
C ASP A 33 -17.87 -8.95 -6.38
N ASP A 34 -17.32 -10.16 -6.53
CA ASP A 34 -18.06 -11.43 -6.55
C ASP A 34 -18.12 -12.12 -5.18
N MET A 35 -17.49 -11.58 -4.14
CA MET A 35 -17.51 -12.16 -2.80
C MET A 35 -18.79 -11.81 -2.05
N LYS A 36 -19.45 -12.85 -1.49
CA LYS A 36 -20.73 -12.67 -0.78
C LYS A 36 -20.57 -12.17 0.67
N ASP A 37 -19.56 -12.67 1.38
CA ASP A 37 -19.34 -12.38 2.80
C ASP A 37 -18.18 -11.42 3.01
N VAL A 38 -18.34 -10.17 2.52
CA VAL A 38 -17.31 -9.11 2.53
C VAL A 38 -16.62 -8.97 3.90
N GLN A 39 -17.39 -9.01 5.00
CA GLN A 39 -16.83 -8.85 6.35
C GLN A 39 -15.86 -9.98 6.74
N VAL A 40 -16.12 -11.21 6.28
CA VAL A 40 -15.24 -12.36 6.52
C VAL A 40 -13.91 -12.17 5.79
N TYR A 41 -13.97 -11.75 4.53
CA TYR A 41 -12.76 -11.51 3.72
C TYR A 41 -11.94 -10.33 4.26
N VAL A 42 -12.60 -9.22 4.62
CA VAL A 42 -11.94 -8.07 5.25
C VAL A 42 -11.22 -8.50 6.52
N LYS A 43 -11.87 -9.26 7.39
CA LYS A 43 -11.26 -9.76 8.63
C LYS A 43 -10.07 -10.68 8.35
N ALA A 44 -10.20 -11.62 7.43
CA ALA A 44 -9.13 -12.55 7.07
C ALA A 44 -7.91 -11.79 6.51
N SER A 45 -8.13 -10.88 5.55
CA SER A 45 -7.07 -10.08 4.96
C SER A 45 -6.36 -9.19 5.98
N LEU A 46 -7.10 -8.60 6.93
CA LEU A 46 -6.51 -7.81 8.02
C LEU A 46 -5.66 -8.68 8.96
N VAL A 47 -6.06 -9.94 9.22
CA VAL A 47 -5.26 -10.88 10.01
C VAL A 47 -3.95 -11.19 9.29
N ASP A 48 -3.99 -11.42 7.97
CA ASP A 48 -2.79 -11.68 7.17
C ASP A 48 -1.84 -10.48 7.18
N ILE A 49 -2.36 -9.27 6.89
CA ILE A 49 -1.58 -8.02 6.92
C ILE A 49 -0.93 -7.83 8.29
N ARG A 50 -1.69 -8.02 9.35
CA ARG A 50 -1.21 -7.90 10.73
C ARG A 50 -0.10 -8.90 11.03
N SER A 51 -0.24 -10.15 10.61
CA SER A 51 0.77 -11.20 10.80
C SER A 51 2.12 -10.86 10.17
N ILE A 52 2.13 -10.09 9.07
CA ILE A 52 3.34 -9.63 8.40
C ILE A 52 3.97 -8.42 9.12
N ILE A 53 3.14 -7.51 9.64
CA ILE A 53 3.61 -6.25 10.22
C ILE A 53 4.02 -6.41 11.69
N GLU A 54 3.29 -7.17 12.50
CA GLU A 54 3.56 -7.33 13.94
C GLU A 54 4.99 -7.75 14.27
N PRO A 55 5.64 -8.67 13.54
CA PRO A 55 7.05 -9.02 13.82
C PRO A 55 8.02 -7.85 13.63
N LEU A 56 7.65 -6.86 12.82
CA LEU A 56 8.49 -5.68 12.52
C LEU A 56 8.26 -4.54 13.51
N VAL A 57 7.00 -4.35 13.94
CA VAL A 57 6.60 -3.17 14.74
C VAL A 57 6.24 -3.52 16.18
N GLY A 58 6.17 -4.81 16.53
CA GLY A 58 5.73 -5.27 17.86
C GLY A 58 4.20 -5.25 18.01
N ARG A 59 3.75 -5.74 19.17
CA ARG A 59 2.32 -5.94 19.46
C ARG A 59 1.55 -4.66 19.81
N GLU A 60 2.22 -3.53 19.98
CA GLU A 60 1.64 -2.26 20.40
C GLU A 60 1.00 -1.47 19.24
N MET A 61 0.56 -2.16 18.21
CA MET A 61 -0.14 -1.54 17.09
C MET A 61 -1.60 -1.26 17.45
N THR A 62 -1.99 0.01 17.38
CA THR A 62 -3.38 0.43 17.55
C THR A 62 -4.14 0.19 16.24
N ILE A 63 -5.31 -0.44 16.35
CA ILE A 63 -6.19 -0.72 15.22
C ILE A 63 -7.49 0.04 15.43
N THR A 64 -7.79 0.97 14.54
CA THR A 64 -9.06 1.70 14.51
C THR A 64 -9.84 1.33 13.26
N GLN A 65 -11.01 0.75 13.43
CA GLN A 65 -11.86 0.29 12.33
C GLN A 65 -13.09 1.18 12.16
N SER A 66 -13.34 1.59 10.93
CA SER A 66 -14.59 2.23 10.50
C SER A 66 -15.42 1.27 9.64
N SER A 67 -16.54 1.73 9.10
CA SER A 67 -17.34 0.96 8.13
C SER A 67 -16.63 0.75 6.78
N HIS A 68 -15.64 1.59 6.43
CA HIS A 68 -15.05 1.63 5.10
C HIS A 68 -13.54 1.41 5.07
N SER A 69 -12.86 1.57 6.19
CA SER A 69 -11.42 1.40 6.29
C SER A 69 -10.96 0.94 7.67
N THR A 70 -9.77 0.40 7.72
CA THR A 70 -9.05 0.09 8.96
C THR A 70 -7.74 0.85 8.98
N LYS A 71 -7.54 1.63 10.03
CA LYS A 71 -6.32 2.38 10.27
C LYS A 71 -5.44 1.60 11.24
N LEU A 72 -4.21 1.31 10.80
CA LEU A 72 -3.16 0.73 11.62
C LEU A 72 -2.23 1.86 12.04
N SER A 73 -1.94 1.99 13.34
CA SER A 73 -1.04 3.02 13.85
C SER A 73 -0.09 2.42 14.89
N PHE A 74 1.18 2.78 14.81
CA PHE A 74 2.20 2.38 15.79
C PHE A 74 3.20 3.50 16.01
N GLN A 75 3.71 3.57 17.24
CA GLN A 75 4.68 4.56 17.70
C GLN A 75 6.01 3.87 17.98
N LYS A 76 7.10 4.47 17.54
CA LYS A 76 8.45 3.91 17.66
C LYS A 76 9.46 5.00 17.98
N ASP A 77 10.50 4.66 18.74
CA ASP A 77 11.66 5.53 18.94
C ASP A 77 12.33 5.81 17.59
N ASN A 78 12.79 7.06 17.40
CA ASN A 78 13.43 7.48 16.15
C ASN A 78 14.70 6.69 15.81
N ASN A 79 15.33 6.05 16.80
CA ASN A 79 16.51 5.23 16.61
C ASN A 79 16.19 3.75 16.26
N GLU A 80 14.92 3.33 16.34
CA GLU A 80 14.56 1.97 15.98
C GLU A 80 14.79 1.72 14.48
N TYR A 81 15.23 0.49 14.18
CA TYR A 81 15.55 0.08 12.81
C TYR A 81 14.41 0.35 11.83
N VAL A 82 13.18 0.02 12.20
CA VAL A 82 12.00 0.21 11.34
C VAL A 82 11.78 1.66 10.95
N VAL A 83 11.98 2.61 11.88
CA VAL A 83 11.85 4.05 11.58
C VAL A 83 12.95 4.52 10.64
N ARG A 84 14.20 4.12 10.91
CA ARG A 84 15.34 4.48 10.08
C ARG A 84 15.19 3.97 8.64
N GLU A 85 14.76 2.72 8.45
CA GLU A 85 14.55 2.17 7.11
C GLU A 85 13.36 2.83 6.40
N LEU A 86 12.26 3.12 7.08
CA LEU A 86 11.16 3.89 6.49
C LEU A 86 11.64 5.27 6.00
N LEU A 87 12.38 6.00 6.85
CA LEU A 87 12.90 7.33 6.49
C LEU A 87 13.99 7.29 5.41
N ARG A 88 14.75 6.18 5.32
CA ARG A 88 15.74 5.94 4.26
C ARG A 88 15.08 5.74 2.92
N PHE A 89 14.06 4.88 2.86
CA PHE A 89 13.43 4.45 1.60
C PHE A 89 12.31 5.37 1.11
N ILE A 90 11.82 6.27 1.98
CA ILE A 90 10.75 7.21 1.63
C ILE A 90 11.31 8.62 1.52
N ASN A 91 11.40 9.11 0.28
CA ASN A 91 11.82 10.47 -0.03
C ASN A 91 10.65 11.45 0.00
N ALA A 92 11.00 12.74 0.07
CA ALA A 92 10.11 13.90 0.06
C ALA A 92 9.17 13.95 1.28
N GLY A 93 7.87 13.98 1.08
CA GLY A 93 6.89 14.24 2.14
C GLY A 93 6.78 13.19 3.23
N ARG A 94 5.84 13.43 4.15
CA ARG A 94 5.51 12.52 5.25
C ARG A 94 4.11 11.94 5.15
N HIS A 95 3.35 12.35 4.15
CA HIS A 95 2.02 11.85 3.81
C HIS A 95 2.09 11.20 2.42
N HIS A 96 1.38 10.10 2.19
CA HIS A 96 1.43 9.33 0.94
C HIS A 96 1.25 10.19 -0.32
N SER A 97 0.42 11.25 -0.26
CA SER A 97 0.19 12.17 -1.39
C SER A 97 1.43 12.98 -1.80
N THR A 98 2.47 13.03 -0.98
CA THR A 98 3.71 13.78 -1.21
C THR A 98 4.97 12.91 -1.12
N MET A 99 4.85 11.66 -0.71
CA MET A 99 5.97 10.72 -0.63
C MET A 99 6.47 10.32 -2.02
N ARG A 100 7.75 9.96 -2.08
CA ARG A 100 8.42 9.40 -3.27
C ARG A 100 9.23 8.18 -2.86
N MET A 101 9.38 7.26 -3.78
CA MET A 101 10.35 6.17 -3.63
C MET A 101 11.77 6.72 -3.64
N ASN A 102 12.60 6.28 -2.70
CA ASN A 102 14.05 6.50 -2.83
C ASN A 102 14.57 5.68 -4.02
N PRO A 103 15.45 6.24 -4.86
CA PRO A 103 16.08 5.49 -5.97
C PRO A 103 16.75 4.18 -5.54
N GLU A 104 17.20 4.05 -4.31
CA GLU A 104 17.76 2.79 -3.78
C GLU A 104 16.78 1.62 -3.85
N LEU A 105 15.47 1.87 -3.80
CA LEU A 105 14.43 0.83 -3.94
C LEU A 105 14.43 0.16 -5.33
N PHE A 106 15.00 0.79 -6.33
CA PHE A 106 15.16 0.17 -7.66
C PHE A 106 16.36 -0.78 -7.74
N ASN A 107 17.24 -0.76 -6.74
CA ASN A 107 18.44 -1.61 -6.67
C ASN A 107 18.29 -2.80 -5.70
N ILE A 108 17.16 -2.94 -5.01
CA ILE A 108 16.88 -4.11 -4.16
C ILE A 108 16.58 -5.35 -5.02
N THR A 109 16.57 -6.51 -4.40
CA THR A 109 16.30 -7.79 -5.10
C THR A 109 14.88 -7.83 -5.68
N THR A 110 14.65 -8.68 -6.67
CA THR A 110 13.33 -8.88 -7.29
C THR A 110 12.28 -9.29 -6.26
N ASP A 111 12.63 -10.13 -5.29
CA ASP A 111 11.68 -10.57 -4.25
C ASP A 111 11.33 -9.44 -3.28
N GLU A 112 12.29 -8.58 -2.95
CA GLU A 112 12.02 -7.38 -2.16
C GLU A 112 11.16 -6.37 -2.92
N LYS A 113 11.38 -6.18 -4.25
CA LYS A 113 10.51 -5.37 -5.09
C LYS A 113 9.08 -5.90 -5.12
N LYS A 114 8.91 -7.23 -5.26
CA LYS A 114 7.59 -7.87 -5.19
C LYS A 114 6.93 -7.66 -3.83
N ALA A 115 7.68 -7.79 -2.73
CA ALA A 115 7.16 -7.54 -1.40
C ALA A 115 6.76 -6.06 -1.20
N LEU A 116 7.54 -5.12 -1.74
CA LEU A 116 7.22 -3.69 -1.75
C LEU A 116 5.91 -3.43 -2.50
N LEU A 117 5.82 -3.93 -3.74
CA LEU A 117 4.63 -3.78 -4.60
C LEU A 117 3.39 -4.42 -3.97
N ARG A 118 3.54 -5.58 -3.31
CA ARG A 118 2.45 -6.19 -2.54
C ARG A 118 1.97 -5.26 -1.44
N GLY A 119 2.87 -4.63 -0.68
CA GLY A 119 2.49 -3.66 0.36
C GLY A 119 1.72 -2.46 -0.20
N ILE A 120 2.13 -1.94 -1.37
CA ILE A 120 1.41 -0.89 -2.07
C ILE A 120 0.01 -1.39 -2.49
N ALA A 121 -0.07 -2.58 -3.09
CA ALA A 121 -1.33 -3.14 -3.55
C ALA A 121 -2.30 -3.42 -2.38
N ASP A 122 -1.82 -3.93 -1.25
CA ASP A 122 -2.66 -4.20 -0.07
C ASP A 122 -3.23 -2.91 0.55
N SER A 123 -2.55 -1.77 0.39
CA SER A 123 -3.03 -0.48 0.90
C SER A 123 -3.81 0.36 -0.12
N THR A 124 -3.60 0.15 -1.43
CA THR A 124 -4.15 1.02 -2.49
C THR A 124 -4.77 0.27 -3.66
N GLY A 125 -4.50 -1.03 -3.76
CA GLY A 125 -4.99 -1.86 -4.85
C GLY A 125 -6.39 -2.39 -4.60
N TYR A 126 -7.13 -2.61 -5.67
CA TYR A 126 -8.40 -3.32 -5.62
C TYR A 126 -8.61 -4.11 -6.91
N ILE A 127 -9.45 -5.13 -6.82
CA ILE A 127 -9.76 -6.02 -7.94
C ILE A 127 -11.21 -5.81 -8.34
N ARG A 128 -11.44 -5.55 -9.62
CA ARG A 128 -12.79 -5.43 -10.21
C ARG A 128 -12.96 -6.37 -11.37
N ARG A 129 -14.19 -6.82 -11.58
CA ARG A 129 -14.59 -7.50 -12.80
C ARG A 129 -14.44 -6.58 -14.00
N SER A 130 -13.81 -7.06 -15.05
CA SER A 130 -13.75 -6.36 -16.33
C SER A 130 -15.14 -6.30 -16.96
N ASN A 131 -15.54 -5.16 -17.52
CA ASN A 131 -16.74 -5.05 -18.33
C ASN A 131 -16.40 -5.19 -19.83
N LEU A 132 -17.44 -5.41 -20.65
CA LEU A 132 -17.32 -5.57 -22.12
C LEU A 132 -16.62 -4.40 -22.82
N ALA A 133 -16.70 -3.18 -22.26
CA ALA A 133 -16.08 -1.99 -22.85
C ALA A 133 -14.54 -2.09 -22.91
N PHE A 134 -13.93 -3.00 -22.13
CA PHE A 134 -12.49 -3.24 -22.11
C PHE A 134 -12.10 -4.61 -22.72
N GLY A 135 -13.03 -5.24 -23.46
CA GLY A 135 -12.72 -6.33 -24.39
C GLY A 135 -12.62 -7.75 -23.83
N GLN A 136 -12.81 -7.95 -22.51
CA GLN A 136 -12.75 -9.31 -21.94
C GLN A 136 -13.78 -9.49 -20.81
N GLU A 137 -14.94 -10.02 -21.17
CA GLU A 137 -15.97 -10.41 -20.20
C GLU A 137 -15.47 -11.51 -19.26
N GLY A 138 -15.71 -11.35 -17.96
CA GLY A 138 -15.42 -12.36 -16.95
C GLY A 138 -13.98 -12.36 -16.39
N MET A 139 -13.08 -11.51 -16.88
CA MET A 139 -11.73 -11.37 -16.32
C MET A 139 -11.69 -10.32 -15.22
N HIS A 140 -10.85 -10.52 -14.22
CA HIS A 140 -10.57 -9.54 -13.18
C HIS A 140 -9.44 -8.60 -13.61
N ARG A 141 -9.56 -7.34 -13.23
CA ARG A 141 -8.49 -6.34 -13.37
C ARG A 141 -8.02 -5.90 -12.00
N VAL A 142 -6.73 -5.76 -11.86
CA VAL A 142 -6.10 -5.16 -10.68
C VAL A 142 -5.88 -3.68 -10.96
N TYR A 143 -6.33 -2.85 -10.05
CA TYR A 143 -6.11 -1.40 -10.05
C TYR A 143 -5.24 -1.04 -8.86
N ILE A 144 -4.34 -0.10 -9.04
CA ILE A 144 -3.59 0.58 -7.97
C ILE A 144 -3.99 2.05 -8.06
N GLU A 145 -4.64 2.57 -7.03
CA GLU A 145 -5.17 3.92 -6.98
C GLU A 145 -4.32 4.78 -6.04
N ILE A 146 -3.57 5.73 -6.60
CA ILE A 146 -2.69 6.62 -5.84
C ILE A 146 -3.28 8.03 -5.82
N PRO A 147 -3.95 8.43 -4.73
CA PRO A 147 -4.58 9.74 -4.65
C PRO A 147 -3.55 10.88 -4.63
N GLY A 148 -3.66 11.81 -5.58
CA GLY A 148 -2.94 13.08 -5.55
C GLY A 148 -1.42 13.02 -5.73
N ASN A 149 -0.86 11.87 -6.12
CA ASN A 149 0.60 11.71 -6.23
C ASN A 149 1.01 11.09 -7.58
N TRP A 150 1.03 11.90 -8.62
CA TRP A 150 1.40 11.46 -9.97
C TRP A 150 2.80 10.86 -10.06
N PHE A 151 3.74 11.44 -9.35
CA PHE A 151 5.12 10.93 -9.35
C PHE A 151 5.23 9.53 -8.76
N MET A 152 4.44 9.22 -7.72
CA MET A 152 4.37 7.88 -7.16
C MET A 152 3.78 6.88 -8.16
N VAL A 153 2.81 7.30 -8.99
CA VAL A 153 2.27 6.45 -10.08
C VAL A 153 3.37 6.05 -11.04
N ILE A 154 4.23 6.98 -11.42
CA ILE A 154 5.37 6.71 -12.31
C ILE A 154 6.41 5.79 -11.64
N ASP A 155 6.73 6.04 -10.37
CA ASP A 155 7.65 5.18 -9.60
C ASP A 155 7.13 3.74 -9.55
N ILE A 156 5.82 3.55 -9.25
CA ILE A 156 5.18 2.22 -9.22
C ILE A 156 5.18 1.55 -10.60
N ALA A 157 4.84 2.30 -11.66
CA ALA A 157 4.84 1.75 -13.02
C ALA A 157 6.23 1.26 -13.45
N ASN A 158 7.28 2.00 -13.12
CA ASN A 158 8.65 1.58 -13.36
C ASN A 158 9.02 0.34 -12.54
N MET A 159 8.62 0.29 -11.26
CA MET A 159 8.88 -0.87 -10.39
C MET A 159 8.15 -2.12 -10.87
N LEU A 160 6.89 -1.99 -11.34
CA LEU A 160 6.13 -3.09 -11.93
C LEU A 160 6.83 -3.64 -13.18
N LYS A 161 7.35 -2.76 -14.04
CA LYS A 161 8.13 -3.15 -15.21
C LYS A 161 9.40 -3.92 -14.82
N ASP A 162 10.09 -3.52 -13.77
CA ASP A 162 11.31 -4.18 -13.28
C ASP A 162 11.07 -5.62 -12.79
N VAL A 163 9.83 -5.97 -12.47
CA VAL A 163 9.45 -7.33 -12.03
C VAL A 163 8.56 -8.05 -13.04
N ASP A 164 8.58 -7.61 -14.30
CA ASP A 164 7.85 -8.17 -15.43
C ASP A 164 6.31 -8.20 -15.27
N VAL A 165 5.76 -7.25 -14.50
CA VAL A 165 4.31 -7.07 -14.39
C VAL A 165 3.84 -6.02 -15.39
N PRO A 166 3.02 -6.39 -16.39
CA PRO A 166 2.59 -5.45 -17.41
C PRO A 166 1.60 -4.41 -16.86
N VAL A 167 1.88 -3.14 -17.13
CA VAL A 167 0.95 -2.03 -16.91
C VAL A 167 0.18 -1.80 -18.20
N GLN A 168 -1.13 -2.00 -18.18
CA GLN A 168 -1.97 -1.85 -19.38
C GLN A 168 -2.32 -0.38 -19.66
N THR A 169 -2.72 0.34 -18.62
CA THR A 169 -3.10 1.75 -18.73
C THR A 169 -2.70 2.51 -17.47
N ILE A 170 -2.44 3.79 -17.64
CA ILE A 170 -2.28 4.75 -16.54
C ILE A 170 -3.27 5.87 -16.82
N ASP A 171 -4.28 5.99 -15.96
CA ASP A 171 -5.33 7.00 -16.08
C ASP A 171 -5.15 8.07 -15.01
N PHE A 172 -5.38 9.33 -15.40
CA PHE A 172 -5.39 10.46 -14.49
C PHE A 172 -6.82 10.94 -14.27
N GLY A 173 -7.26 10.82 -13.03
CA GLY A 173 -8.66 11.08 -12.66
C GLY A 173 -9.57 9.90 -12.98
N HIS A 174 -10.61 9.73 -12.14
CA HIS A 174 -11.63 8.72 -12.41
C HIS A 174 -12.62 9.33 -13.44
N PRO A 175 -12.83 8.71 -14.59
CA PRO A 175 -13.96 9.12 -15.43
C PRO A 175 -15.25 8.81 -14.64
N ASN A 176 -15.95 9.84 -14.22
CA ASN A 176 -17.33 9.74 -13.70
C ASN A 176 -18.28 9.33 -14.83
#